data_6c574df336f56cdbceffb212031aa754
#
_entry.id   6c574df336f56cdbceffb212031aa754
#
_cell.length_a   1.000
_cell.length_b   1.000
_cell.length_c   1.000
_cell.angle_alpha   90.00
_cell.angle_beta   90.00
_cell.angle_gamma   90.00
#
_symmetry.space_group_name_H-M   'P 1'
#
loop_
_entity.id
_entity.type
_entity.pdbx_description
1 polymer ?
#
loop_
_entity_poly.entity_id
_entity_poly.type
_entity_poly.pdbx_seq_one_letter_code
_entity_poly.pdbx_strand_id
1 'polypeptide(L)'
;HFLEQTAGSTDAATLKQRAEVRFLRALGYYYLMDLYGNVPFTETISDQLPPQIKRADLYTYILKELTACEPDMYAPKAAPYYRVDKAANWMLKSRIFLNAQVYTGTAQWDSAMIYSKKVMDSAYKLAPVYKHIFMGDNAGTVDGSTVNKATDEIIFPIAADGIKTKSWGSSVFLLGSTKAGDMPSRGTSEVWSGNRARAALVKKFFPDGTVPSAADLTAAAVDDR
;
A
#
# COMPACT_ATOMS: atom_id res chain seq x y z
N HIS A 1 3.08 -3.74 22.72
CA HIS A 1 2.33 -4.62 23.63
C HIS A 1 2.34 -6.09 23.18
N PHE A 2 1.77 -6.46 22.00
CA PHE A 2 1.75 -7.86 21.52
C PHE A 2 3.15 -8.47 21.42
N LEU A 3 4.12 -7.75 20.85
CA LEU A 3 5.51 -8.22 20.72
C LEU A 3 6.19 -8.44 22.08
N GLU A 4 5.86 -7.64 23.07
CA GLU A 4 6.36 -7.79 24.45
C GLU A 4 5.74 -9.00 25.14
N GLN A 5 4.41 -9.12 25.06
CA GLN A 5 3.69 -10.25 25.69
C GLN A 5 4.04 -11.61 25.10
N THR A 6 4.44 -11.65 23.85
CA THR A 6 4.82 -12.90 23.16
C THR A 6 6.34 -13.09 23.05
N ALA A 7 7.13 -12.27 23.75
CA ALA A 7 8.58 -12.42 23.80
C ALA A 7 8.96 -13.83 24.28
N GLY A 8 9.89 -14.47 23.58
CA GLY A 8 10.34 -15.84 23.93
C GLY A 8 9.41 -16.97 23.47
N SER A 9 8.27 -16.68 22.81
CA SER A 9 7.44 -17.74 22.24
C SER A 9 8.21 -18.52 21.17
N THR A 10 8.06 -19.86 21.19
CA THR A 10 8.57 -20.78 20.18
C THR A 10 7.46 -21.38 19.34
N ASP A 11 6.19 -21.02 19.61
CA ASP A 11 5.04 -21.49 18.84
C ASP A 11 5.07 -20.91 17.43
N ALA A 12 4.97 -21.79 16.42
CA ALA A 12 5.11 -21.40 15.00
C ALA A 12 4.01 -20.42 14.55
N ALA A 13 2.79 -20.52 15.06
CA ALA A 13 1.71 -19.59 14.72
C ALA A 13 1.99 -18.20 15.33
N THR A 14 2.43 -18.18 16.58
CA THR A 14 2.83 -16.95 17.26
C THR A 14 4.04 -16.27 16.58
N LEU A 15 5.04 -17.03 16.15
CA LEU A 15 6.19 -16.49 15.42
C LEU A 15 5.77 -15.83 14.12
N LYS A 16 4.84 -16.42 13.35
CA LYS A 16 4.26 -15.79 12.14
C LYS A 16 3.54 -14.50 12.47
N GLN A 17 2.70 -14.47 13.49
CA GLN A 17 2.00 -13.25 13.92
C GLN A 17 2.99 -12.15 14.37
N ARG A 18 4.04 -12.54 15.09
CA ARG A 18 5.11 -11.61 15.48
C ARG A 18 5.81 -11.01 14.25
N ALA A 19 6.12 -11.84 13.25
CA ALA A 19 6.74 -11.39 12.02
C ALA A 19 5.84 -10.38 11.28
N GLU A 20 4.54 -10.62 11.21
CA GLU A 20 3.58 -9.69 10.61
C GLU A 20 3.49 -8.36 11.38
N VAL A 21 3.42 -8.41 12.70
CA VAL A 21 3.36 -7.17 13.53
C VAL A 21 4.65 -6.36 13.40
N ARG A 22 5.82 -7.02 13.33
CA ARG A 22 7.10 -6.35 13.07
C ARG A 22 7.15 -5.71 11.70
N PHE A 23 6.66 -6.42 10.67
CA PHE A 23 6.53 -5.86 9.33
C PHE A 23 5.61 -4.62 9.31
N LEU A 24 4.45 -4.68 9.95
CA LEU A 24 3.52 -3.55 10.02
C LEU A 24 4.12 -2.35 10.77
N ARG A 25 4.89 -2.60 11.84
CA ARG A 25 5.64 -1.54 12.53
C ARG A 25 6.69 -0.91 11.61
N ALA A 26 7.45 -1.73 10.90
CA ALA A 26 8.44 -1.27 9.93
C ALA A 26 7.80 -0.46 8.80
N LEU A 27 6.65 -0.91 8.27
CA LEU A 27 5.88 -0.20 7.25
C LEU A 27 5.36 1.16 7.76
N GLY A 28 4.85 1.20 8.99
CA GLY A 28 4.43 2.47 9.62
C GLY A 28 5.60 3.45 9.76
N TYR A 29 6.73 3.00 10.25
CA TYR A 29 7.94 3.82 10.35
C TYR A 29 8.53 4.20 8.98
N TYR A 30 8.38 3.35 7.96
CA TYR A 30 8.75 3.71 6.59
C TYR A 30 7.95 4.92 6.09
N TYR A 31 6.62 4.93 6.25
CA TYR A 31 5.80 6.08 5.88
C TYR A 31 6.14 7.34 6.68
N LEU A 32 6.39 7.20 7.99
CA LEU A 32 6.81 8.33 8.81
C LEU A 32 8.17 8.89 8.35
N MET A 33 9.13 8.01 8.06
CA MET A 33 10.44 8.40 7.53
C MET A 33 10.34 9.12 6.20
N ASP A 34 9.53 8.59 5.29
CA ASP A 34 9.36 9.13 3.93
C ASP A 34 8.67 10.49 3.92
N LEU A 35 7.63 10.66 4.73
CA LEU A 35 6.84 11.88 4.80
C LEU A 35 7.47 12.99 5.65
N TYR A 36 8.14 12.64 6.75
CA TYR A 36 8.58 13.61 7.76
C TYR A 36 10.08 13.61 8.04
N GLY A 37 10.81 12.59 7.60
CA GLY A 37 12.25 12.46 7.85
C GLY A 37 12.58 12.05 9.28
N ASN A 38 12.84 13.02 10.15
CA ASN A 38 13.09 12.76 11.57
C ASN A 38 11.78 12.74 12.35
N VAL A 39 11.53 11.69 13.11
CA VAL A 39 10.23 11.45 13.75
C VAL A 39 10.38 10.98 15.19
N PRO A 40 9.36 11.11 16.03
CA PRO A 40 9.34 10.42 17.33
C PRO A 40 9.45 8.91 17.17
N PHE A 41 10.26 8.27 18.01
CA PHE A 41 10.54 6.85 17.90
C PHE A 41 10.37 6.14 19.25
N THR A 42 9.59 5.06 19.23
CA THR A 42 9.44 4.15 20.38
C THR A 42 9.13 2.74 19.89
N GLU A 43 9.56 1.75 20.67
CA GLU A 43 9.19 0.34 20.48
C GLU A 43 8.25 -0.16 21.59
N THR A 44 8.06 0.64 22.62
CA THR A 44 7.28 0.31 23.81
C THR A 44 6.16 1.32 24.03
N ILE A 45 5.12 0.90 24.73
CA ILE A 45 4.07 1.80 25.22
C ILE A 45 4.56 2.44 26.51
N SER A 46 4.60 3.78 26.55
CA SER A 46 5.09 4.55 27.69
C SER A 46 4.35 5.89 27.76
N ASP A 47 4.18 6.42 28.97
CA ASP A 47 3.67 7.76 29.21
C ASP A 47 4.71 8.86 28.95
N GLN A 48 5.97 8.47 28.70
CA GLN A 48 7.04 9.40 28.37
C GLN A 48 6.99 9.78 26.90
N LEU A 49 7.25 11.05 26.60
CA LEU A 49 7.37 11.52 25.22
C LEU A 49 8.55 10.82 24.53
N PRO A 50 8.31 10.17 23.38
CA PRO A 50 9.37 9.46 22.68
C PRO A 50 10.43 10.43 22.14
N PRO A 51 11.72 10.08 22.23
CA PRO A 51 12.78 10.86 21.63
C PRO A 51 12.67 10.87 20.11
N GLN A 52 13.23 11.91 19.48
CA GLN A 52 13.33 11.96 18.02
C GLN A 52 14.46 11.06 17.53
N ILE A 53 14.19 10.23 16.52
CA ILE A 53 15.18 9.49 15.74
C ILE A 53 15.51 10.23 14.44
N LYS A 54 16.79 10.20 14.03
CA LYS A 54 17.22 10.74 12.74
C LYS A 54 16.82 9.80 11.60
N ARG A 55 16.54 10.36 10.43
CA ARG A 55 16.11 9.62 9.24
C ARG A 55 17.04 8.46 8.87
N ALA A 56 18.36 8.68 8.91
CA ALA A 56 19.33 7.62 8.56
C ALA A 56 19.36 6.47 9.59
N ASP A 57 19.17 6.79 10.87
CA ASP A 57 19.10 5.78 11.94
C ASP A 57 17.79 4.99 11.84
N LEU A 58 16.68 5.69 11.51
CA LEU A 58 15.39 5.07 11.28
C LEU A 58 15.40 4.15 10.03
N TYR A 59 16.08 4.56 8.96
CA TYR A 59 16.32 3.71 7.79
C TYR A 59 17.01 2.39 8.20
N THR A 60 18.07 2.48 8.99
CA THR A 60 18.80 1.31 9.50
C THR A 60 17.91 0.42 10.36
N TYR A 61 17.14 1.02 11.26
CA TYR A 61 16.18 0.30 12.09
C TYR A 61 15.14 -0.46 11.28
N ILE A 62 14.51 0.20 10.31
CA ILE A 62 13.49 -0.42 9.45
C ILE A 62 14.05 -1.65 8.72
N LEU A 63 15.23 -1.53 8.11
CA LEU A 63 15.87 -2.65 7.42
C LEU A 63 16.23 -3.80 8.37
N LYS A 64 16.66 -3.49 9.58
CA LYS A 64 16.91 -4.49 10.63
C LYS A 64 15.64 -5.25 10.99
N GLU A 65 14.52 -4.55 11.19
CA GLU A 65 13.22 -5.15 11.49
C GLU A 65 12.74 -6.07 10.35
N LEU A 66 12.80 -5.58 9.11
CA LEU A 66 12.40 -6.34 7.92
C LEU A 66 13.27 -7.58 7.72
N THR A 67 14.56 -7.50 8.05
CA THR A 67 15.47 -8.65 7.94
C THR A 67 15.21 -9.67 9.03
N ALA A 68 14.98 -9.22 10.24
CA ALA A 68 14.77 -10.10 11.38
C ALA A 68 13.42 -10.82 11.38
N CYS A 69 12.36 -10.23 10.76
CA CYS A 69 11.05 -10.88 10.67
C CYS A 69 10.91 -11.80 9.44
N GLU A 70 11.74 -11.65 8.40
CA GLU A 70 11.62 -12.39 7.14
C GLU A 70 11.61 -13.92 7.29
N PRO A 71 12.45 -14.57 8.14
CA PRO A 71 12.45 -16.02 8.26
C PRO A 71 11.11 -16.62 8.68
N ASP A 72 10.39 -15.95 9.58
CA ASP A 72 9.14 -16.41 10.16
C ASP A 72 7.90 -16.05 9.33
N MET A 73 8.06 -15.26 8.26
CA MET A 73 6.95 -14.89 7.38
C MET A 73 6.52 -16.06 6.48
N TYR A 74 5.26 -16.02 6.06
CA TYR A 74 4.76 -16.91 5.01
C TYR A 74 5.58 -16.80 3.72
N ALA A 75 5.72 -17.91 3.00
CA ALA A 75 6.24 -17.87 1.64
C ALA A 75 5.31 -17.02 0.74
N PRO A 76 5.83 -16.48 -0.39
CA PRO A 76 5.00 -15.69 -1.30
C PRO A 76 3.72 -16.42 -1.73
N LYS A 77 2.57 -15.77 -1.60
CA LYS A 77 1.22 -16.30 -1.85
C LYS A 77 0.76 -17.45 -0.95
N ALA A 78 1.53 -17.85 0.06
CA ALA A 78 1.12 -18.89 1.01
C ALA A 78 0.36 -18.34 2.22
N ALA A 79 0.35 -17.03 2.41
CA ALA A 79 -0.47 -16.38 3.43
C ALA A 79 -1.94 -16.36 3.02
N PRO A 80 -2.90 -16.42 3.98
CA PRO A 80 -4.26 -16.03 3.69
C PRO A 80 -4.32 -14.63 3.09
N TYR A 81 -5.25 -14.38 2.16
CA TYR A 81 -5.41 -13.07 1.55
C TYR A 81 -5.60 -12.01 2.66
N TYR A 82 -5.08 -10.82 2.48
CA TYR A 82 -4.96 -9.74 3.49
C TYR A 82 -3.87 -9.91 4.56
N ARG A 83 -3.12 -11.04 4.55
CA ARG A 83 -1.98 -11.23 5.45
C ARG A 83 -0.67 -10.96 4.70
N VAL A 84 0.34 -10.50 5.41
CA VAL A 84 1.65 -10.22 4.79
C VAL A 84 2.47 -11.49 4.60
N ASP A 85 3.27 -11.50 3.55
CA ASP A 85 4.22 -12.56 3.23
C ASP A 85 5.61 -12.02 2.89
N LYS A 86 6.54 -12.89 2.54
CA LYS A 86 7.91 -12.52 2.17
C LYS A 86 7.98 -11.59 0.96
N ALA A 87 7.04 -11.67 0.01
CA ALA A 87 7.04 -10.77 -1.14
C ALA A 87 6.72 -9.33 -0.74
N ALA A 88 5.81 -9.11 0.22
CA ALA A 88 5.55 -7.79 0.78
C ALA A 88 6.80 -7.21 1.46
N ASN A 89 7.54 -8.04 2.21
CA ASN A 89 8.80 -7.64 2.82
C ASN A 89 9.85 -7.25 1.76
N TRP A 90 10.03 -8.06 0.74
CA TRP A 90 10.98 -7.78 -0.36
C TRP A 90 10.60 -6.53 -1.14
N MET A 91 9.32 -6.33 -1.43
CA MET A 91 8.85 -5.12 -2.11
C MET A 91 9.12 -3.86 -1.28
N LEU A 92 8.90 -3.91 0.03
CA LEU A 92 9.20 -2.79 0.91
C LEU A 92 10.71 -2.52 0.97
N LYS A 93 11.54 -3.57 1.11
CA LYS A 93 13.00 -3.43 1.05
C LYS A 93 13.46 -2.82 -0.27
N SER A 94 12.91 -3.27 -1.41
CA SER A 94 13.23 -2.71 -2.72
C SER A 94 12.96 -1.20 -2.78
N ARG A 95 11.78 -0.75 -2.31
CA ARG A 95 11.44 0.69 -2.24
C ARG A 95 12.38 1.48 -1.35
N ILE A 96 12.73 0.94 -0.20
CA ILE A 96 13.65 1.57 0.77
C ILE A 96 15.05 1.72 0.15
N PHE A 97 15.56 0.68 -0.50
CA PHE A 97 16.87 0.72 -1.17
C PHE A 97 16.88 1.63 -2.38
N LEU A 98 15.80 1.70 -3.15
CA LEU A 98 15.69 2.62 -4.29
C LEU A 98 15.85 4.08 -3.86
N ASN A 99 15.30 4.45 -2.70
CA ASN A 99 15.38 5.79 -2.13
C ASN A 99 16.51 5.97 -1.09
N ALA A 100 17.40 5.00 -0.95
CA ALA A 100 18.46 5.02 0.06
C ALA A 100 19.32 6.30 0.02
N GLN A 101 19.61 6.81 -1.18
CA GLN A 101 20.38 8.05 -1.34
C GLN A 101 19.68 9.24 -0.69
N VAL A 102 18.35 9.33 -0.79
CA VAL A 102 17.56 10.39 -0.16
C VAL A 102 17.59 10.28 1.35
N TYR A 103 17.53 9.05 1.88
CA TYR A 103 17.44 8.81 3.32
C TYR A 103 18.80 8.89 4.03
N THR A 104 19.88 8.47 3.36
CA THR A 104 21.20 8.27 3.98
C THR A 104 22.33 9.05 3.31
N GLY A 105 22.11 9.61 2.14
CA GLY A 105 23.17 10.21 1.30
C GLY A 105 23.90 9.18 0.41
N THR A 106 23.64 7.88 0.56
CA THR A 106 24.33 6.81 -0.19
C THR A 106 23.34 5.99 -1.00
N ALA A 107 23.56 5.87 -2.31
CA ALA A 107 22.73 5.06 -3.19
C ALA A 107 22.94 3.56 -2.94
N GLN A 108 21.84 2.78 -3.05
CA GLN A 108 21.85 1.32 -2.91
C GLN A 108 21.00 0.64 -3.99
N TRP A 109 21.16 1.04 -5.23
CA TRP A 109 20.34 0.59 -6.35
C TRP A 109 20.49 -0.91 -6.65
N ASP A 110 21.69 -1.46 -6.47
CA ASP A 110 21.92 -2.91 -6.63
C ASP A 110 21.07 -3.72 -5.64
N SER A 111 20.98 -3.28 -4.40
CA SER A 111 20.11 -3.89 -3.40
C SER A 111 18.63 -3.78 -3.81
N ALA A 112 18.21 -2.64 -4.35
CA ALA A 112 16.85 -2.47 -4.86
C ALA A 112 16.54 -3.46 -5.99
N MET A 113 17.46 -3.65 -6.93
CA MET A 113 17.31 -4.63 -8.02
C MET A 113 17.23 -6.06 -7.50
N ILE A 114 18.08 -6.45 -6.53
CA ILE A 114 18.06 -7.78 -5.93
C ILE A 114 16.69 -8.09 -5.33
N TYR A 115 16.11 -7.17 -4.54
CA TYR A 115 14.82 -7.39 -3.91
C TYR A 115 13.66 -7.31 -4.90
N SER A 116 13.71 -6.44 -5.91
CA SER A 116 12.75 -6.45 -7.02
C SER A 116 12.75 -7.78 -7.76
N LYS A 117 13.94 -8.32 -8.05
CA LYS A 117 14.06 -9.61 -8.71
C LYS A 117 13.47 -10.74 -7.88
N LYS A 118 13.66 -10.77 -6.57
CA LYS A 118 13.02 -11.75 -5.68
C LYS A 118 11.49 -11.73 -5.79
N VAL A 119 10.89 -10.54 -5.93
CA VAL A 119 9.44 -10.42 -6.13
C VAL A 119 9.04 -10.93 -7.50
N MET A 120 9.75 -10.56 -8.55
CA MET A 120 9.49 -11.00 -9.94
C MET A 120 9.61 -12.52 -10.10
N ASP A 121 10.57 -13.14 -9.42
CA ASP A 121 10.80 -14.58 -9.44
C ASP A 121 9.83 -15.36 -8.52
N SER A 122 8.97 -14.66 -7.79
CA SER A 122 8.03 -15.28 -6.84
C SER A 122 6.76 -15.82 -7.51
N ALA A 123 5.81 -16.27 -6.69
CA ALA A 123 4.53 -16.78 -7.17
C ALA A 123 3.56 -15.67 -7.66
N TYR A 124 3.89 -14.40 -7.45
CA TYR A 124 3.09 -13.28 -7.94
C TYR A 124 3.25 -13.09 -9.46
N LYS A 125 2.16 -12.70 -10.13
CA LYS A 125 2.11 -12.48 -11.57
C LYS A 125 1.38 -11.19 -11.85
N LEU A 126 1.75 -10.48 -12.91
CA LEU A 126 0.99 -9.33 -13.37
C LEU A 126 -0.42 -9.76 -13.79
N ALA A 127 -1.42 -8.94 -13.48
CA ALA A 127 -2.79 -9.17 -13.91
C ALA A 127 -2.84 -9.10 -15.45
N PRO A 128 -3.52 -10.07 -16.12
CA PRO A 128 -3.57 -10.10 -17.58
C PRO A 128 -4.21 -8.85 -18.21
N VAL A 129 -5.13 -8.23 -17.49
CA VAL A 129 -5.83 -7.02 -17.91
C VAL A 129 -5.65 -5.95 -16.85
N TYR A 130 -4.89 -4.91 -17.16
CA TYR A 130 -4.51 -3.85 -16.23
C TYR A 130 -5.71 -3.16 -15.55
N LYS A 131 -6.77 -2.84 -16.31
CA LYS A 131 -7.95 -2.18 -15.75
C LYS A 131 -8.66 -2.99 -14.66
N HIS A 132 -8.56 -4.31 -14.68
CA HIS A 132 -9.20 -5.16 -13.67
C HIS A 132 -8.66 -4.94 -12.26
N ILE A 133 -7.42 -4.44 -12.10
CA ILE A 133 -6.84 -4.13 -10.79
C ILE A 133 -7.66 -3.06 -10.04
N PHE A 134 -8.29 -2.16 -10.78
CA PHE A 134 -9.01 -1.00 -10.24
C PHE A 134 -10.53 -1.21 -10.14
N MET A 135 -11.05 -2.39 -10.53
CA MET A 135 -12.46 -2.70 -10.44
C MET A 135 -12.84 -3.21 -9.04
N GLY A 136 -14.09 -2.98 -8.64
CA GLY A 136 -14.60 -3.41 -7.32
C GLY A 136 -14.66 -4.95 -7.16
N ASP A 137 -14.72 -5.68 -8.26
CA ASP A 137 -14.73 -7.15 -8.34
C ASP A 137 -13.38 -7.74 -8.75
N ASN A 138 -12.30 -7.06 -8.42
CA ASN A 138 -10.94 -7.38 -8.83
C ASN A 138 -10.39 -8.74 -8.33
N ALA A 139 -11.13 -9.45 -7.51
CA ALA A 139 -10.79 -10.80 -7.04
C ALA A 139 -11.84 -11.85 -7.43
N GLY A 140 -12.87 -11.48 -8.18
CA GLY A 140 -14.05 -12.28 -8.47
C GLY A 140 -14.25 -12.61 -9.94
N THR A 141 -15.45 -13.07 -10.23
CA THR A 141 -15.93 -13.31 -11.60
C THR A 141 -16.49 -12.03 -12.18
N VAL A 142 -15.98 -11.61 -13.32
CA VAL A 142 -16.52 -10.48 -14.08
C VAL A 142 -17.52 -11.02 -15.09
N ASP A 143 -18.72 -10.47 -15.13
CA ASP A 143 -19.81 -10.84 -16.07
C ASP A 143 -20.20 -12.34 -16.07
N GLY A 144 -19.95 -13.02 -14.96
CA GLY A 144 -20.24 -14.45 -14.82
C GLY A 144 -19.36 -15.40 -15.62
N SER A 145 -18.46 -14.89 -16.45
CA SER A 145 -17.68 -15.70 -17.40
C SER A 145 -16.16 -15.58 -17.25
N THR A 146 -15.67 -14.47 -16.72
CA THR A 146 -14.23 -14.20 -16.63
C THR A 146 -13.80 -13.99 -15.20
N VAL A 147 -12.83 -14.77 -14.73
CA VAL A 147 -12.23 -14.59 -13.40
C VAL A 147 -11.26 -13.42 -13.48
N ASN A 148 -11.51 -12.39 -12.68
CA ASN A 148 -10.55 -11.33 -12.48
C ASN A 148 -9.43 -11.83 -11.54
N LYS A 149 -8.21 -11.81 -12.02
CA LYS A 149 -7.03 -12.30 -11.30
C LYS A 149 -6.14 -11.18 -10.77
N ALA A 150 -6.68 -10.03 -10.42
CA ALA A 150 -5.89 -8.96 -9.83
C ALA A 150 -5.19 -9.40 -8.52
N THR A 151 -5.76 -10.36 -7.80
CA THR A 151 -5.12 -11.00 -6.64
C THR A 151 -3.80 -11.72 -6.98
N ASP A 152 -3.54 -11.99 -8.25
CA ASP A 152 -2.25 -12.54 -8.67
C ASP A 152 -1.12 -11.49 -8.62
N GLU A 153 -1.46 -10.21 -8.78
CA GLU A 153 -0.53 -9.10 -8.74
C GLU A 153 -0.49 -8.39 -7.38
N ILE A 154 -1.64 -8.29 -6.70
CA ILE A 154 -1.75 -7.56 -5.43
C ILE A 154 -1.05 -8.34 -4.32
N ILE A 155 0.05 -7.78 -3.82
CA ILE A 155 0.90 -8.44 -2.82
C ILE A 155 0.35 -8.26 -1.41
N PHE A 156 -0.05 -7.05 -1.03
CA PHE A 156 -0.58 -6.76 0.31
C PHE A 156 -1.71 -5.73 0.23
N PRO A 157 -2.97 -6.18 0.20
CA PRO A 157 -4.13 -5.29 0.23
C PRO A 157 -4.49 -4.90 1.66
N ILE A 158 -4.94 -3.64 1.83
CA ILE A 158 -5.63 -3.20 3.04
C ILE A 158 -7.12 -3.28 2.74
N ALA A 159 -7.80 -4.24 3.37
CA ALA A 159 -9.20 -4.50 3.11
C ALA A 159 -10.13 -3.57 3.88
N ALA A 160 -11.19 -3.13 3.21
CA ALA A 160 -12.34 -2.50 3.83
C ALA A 160 -13.63 -3.09 3.22
N ASP A 161 -14.48 -3.71 4.05
CA ASP A 161 -15.74 -4.30 3.63
C ASP A 161 -16.92 -3.30 3.69
N GLY A 162 -16.68 -2.10 4.18
CA GLY A 162 -17.70 -1.06 4.33
C GLY A 162 -18.71 -1.29 5.46
N ILE A 163 -18.62 -2.40 6.17
CA ILE A 163 -19.54 -2.79 7.26
C ILE A 163 -18.79 -2.84 8.60
N LYS A 164 -17.90 -3.80 8.76
CA LYS A 164 -17.10 -3.98 9.99
C LYS A 164 -15.76 -3.24 9.90
N THR A 165 -15.15 -3.24 8.74
CA THR A 165 -13.89 -2.55 8.43
C THR A 165 -14.18 -1.39 7.49
N LYS A 166 -14.69 -0.30 8.01
CA LYS A 166 -14.95 0.92 7.23
C LYS A 166 -14.04 2.06 7.68
N SER A 167 -13.63 2.85 6.71
CA SER A 167 -12.81 4.03 6.92
C SER A 167 -13.36 5.19 6.08
N TRP A 168 -13.37 6.39 6.65
CA TRP A 168 -13.65 7.61 5.91
C TRP A 168 -12.47 8.10 5.05
N GLY A 169 -11.33 7.43 5.14
CA GLY A 169 -10.15 7.66 4.32
C GLY A 169 -10.17 6.88 3.00
N SER A 170 -9.00 6.81 2.35
CA SER A 170 -8.79 6.04 1.13
C SER A 170 -9.72 6.48 -0.02
N SER A 171 -10.32 5.55 -0.74
CA SER A 171 -11.16 5.84 -1.91
C SER A 171 -12.40 6.66 -1.57
N VAL A 172 -13.03 6.46 -0.42
CA VAL A 172 -14.18 7.27 0.01
C VAL A 172 -13.79 8.73 0.19
N PHE A 173 -12.65 8.99 0.83
CA PHE A 173 -12.10 10.34 0.98
C PHE A 173 -11.80 10.98 -0.38
N LEU A 174 -11.13 10.26 -1.27
CA LEU A 174 -10.79 10.77 -2.61
C LEU A 174 -12.03 11.08 -3.43
N LEU A 175 -13.00 10.16 -3.48
CA LEU A 175 -14.26 10.36 -4.21
C LEU A 175 -15.09 11.49 -3.62
N GLY A 176 -15.32 11.50 -2.31
CA GLY A 176 -16.10 12.52 -1.64
C GLY A 176 -15.47 13.90 -1.72
N SER A 177 -14.15 14.01 -1.57
CA SER A 177 -13.45 15.29 -1.59
C SER A 177 -13.31 15.90 -3.00
N THR A 178 -13.41 15.11 -4.06
CA THR A 178 -13.36 15.57 -5.45
C THR A 178 -14.74 15.78 -6.05
N LYS A 179 -15.79 15.17 -5.49
CA LYS A 179 -17.17 15.26 -6.01
C LYS A 179 -17.77 16.63 -5.73
N ALA A 180 -18.37 17.24 -6.76
CA ALA A 180 -19.26 18.40 -6.64
C ALA A 180 -20.72 17.96 -6.67
N GLY A 181 -21.63 18.82 -6.20
CA GLY A 181 -23.06 18.47 -6.01
C GLY A 181 -23.79 18.03 -7.26
N ASP A 182 -23.38 18.53 -8.42
CA ASP A 182 -23.92 18.23 -9.75
C ASP A 182 -23.33 16.99 -10.41
N MET A 183 -22.30 16.40 -9.81
CA MET A 183 -21.66 15.20 -10.35
C MET A 183 -22.46 13.93 -10.04
N PRO A 184 -22.52 12.95 -10.96
CA PRO A 184 -23.17 11.67 -10.70
C PRO A 184 -22.56 10.95 -9.51
N SER A 185 -23.35 10.14 -8.81
CA SER A 185 -22.83 9.26 -7.75
C SER A 185 -21.87 8.22 -8.36
N ARG A 186 -20.71 8.05 -7.72
CA ARG A 186 -19.66 7.11 -8.11
C ARG A 186 -19.27 6.23 -6.91
N GLY A 187 -20.24 5.58 -6.30
CA GLY A 187 -20.02 4.72 -5.15
C GLY A 187 -20.03 5.44 -3.80
N THR A 188 -20.32 6.73 -3.75
CA THR A 188 -20.53 7.50 -2.51
C THR A 188 -21.58 8.59 -2.69
N SER A 189 -22.40 8.80 -1.66
CA SER A 189 -23.30 9.95 -1.56
C SER A 189 -22.58 11.22 -1.10
N GLU A 190 -21.36 11.08 -0.56
CA GLU A 190 -20.60 12.19 0.02
C GLU A 190 -20.19 13.22 -1.04
N VAL A 191 -20.32 14.51 -0.70
CA VAL A 191 -20.02 15.65 -1.58
C VAL A 191 -19.30 16.70 -0.76
N TRP A 192 -17.96 16.63 -0.73
CA TRP A 192 -17.15 17.56 0.07
C TRP A 192 -16.47 18.65 -0.75
N SER A 193 -16.33 18.48 -2.05
CA SER A 193 -15.81 19.49 -3.00
C SER A 193 -14.46 20.14 -2.62
N GLY A 194 -13.61 19.47 -1.87
CA GLY A 194 -12.36 20.05 -1.34
C GLY A 194 -11.19 19.96 -2.30
N ASN A 195 -11.01 18.82 -2.95
CA ASN A 195 -9.86 18.55 -3.81
C ASN A 195 -10.18 18.84 -5.27
N ARG A 196 -9.19 19.41 -5.98
CA ARG A 196 -9.31 19.71 -7.41
C ARG A 196 -8.08 19.23 -8.16
N ALA A 197 -8.29 18.67 -9.36
CA ALA A 197 -7.20 18.34 -10.26
C ALA A 197 -6.56 19.62 -10.83
N ARG A 198 -5.24 19.65 -10.92
CA ARG A 198 -4.55 20.74 -11.63
C ARG A 198 -4.76 20.61 -13.13
N ALA A 199 -4.83 21.74 -13.84
CA ALA A 199 -5.01 21.77 -15.30
C ALA A 199 -3.96 20.92 -16.04
N ALA A 200 -2.73 20.85 -15.55
CA ALA A 200 -1.69 20.00 -16.13
C ALA A 200 -2.00 18.50 -16.05
N LEU A 201 -2.69 18.06 -15.00
CA LEU A 201 -3.16 16.67 -14.90
C LEU A 201 -4.35 16.43 -15.85
N VAL A 202 -5.33 17.34 -15.86
CA VAL A 202 -6.51 17.25 -16.73
C VAL A 202 -6.10 17.16 -18.20
N LYS A 203 -5.12 17.95 -18.65
CA LYS A 203 -4.58 17.93 -20.02
C LYS A 203 -3.95 16.59 -20.42
N LYS A 204 -3.55 15.73 -19.48
CA LYS A 204 -3.04 14.39 -19.80
C LYS A 204 -4.14 13.43 -20.23
N PHE A 205 -5.35 13.64 -19.73
CA PHE A 205 -6.52 12.83 -20.07
C PHE A 205 -7.34 13.47 -21.21
N PHE A 206 -7.27 14.78 -21.34
CA PHE A 206 -7.99 15.56 -22.35
C PHE A 206 -7.01 16.53 -23.05
N PRO A 207 -6.17 15.99 -23.98
CA PRO A 207 -5.09 16.80 -24.60
C PRO A 207 -5.59 18.00 -25.42
N ASP A 208 -6.77 17.90 -25.99
CA ASP A 208 -7.44 18.96 -26.78
C ASP A 208 -8.07 20.05 -25.89
N GLY A 209 -8.06 19.87 -24.56
CA GLY A 209 -8.64 20.81 -23.61
C GLY A 209 -10.15 20.70 -23.46
N THR A 210 -10.82 19.81 -24.18
CA THR A 210 -12.26 19.55 -24.09
C THR A 210 -12.53 18.59 -22.93
N VAL A 211 -12.94 19.12 -21.78
CA VAL A 211 -13.40 18.28 -20.67
C VAL A 211 -14.84 17.90 -20.89
N PRO A 212 -15.20 16.59 -20.92
CA PRO A 212 -16.58 16.15 -21.11
C PRO A 212 -17.49 16.74 -20.02
N SER A 213 -18.74 17.03 -20.38
CA SER A 213 -19.75 17.42 -19.40
C SER A 213 -20.09 16.25 -18.47
N ALA A 214 -20.76 16.53 -17.35
CA ALA A 214 -21.20 15.48 -16.42
C ALA A 214 -22.10 14.43 -17.11
N ALA A 215 -22.88 14.85 -18.12
CA ALA A 215 -23.70 13.95 -18.92
C ALA A 215 -22.86 13.04 -19.84
N ASP A 216 -21.80 13.59 -20.44
CA ASP A 216 -20.91 12.83 -21.32
C ASP A 216 -20.09 11.78 -20.54
N LEU A 217 -19.73 12.09 -19.28
CA LEU A 217 -19.04 11.15 -18.39
C LEU A 217 -19.89 9.93 -17.99
N THR A 218 -21.20 9.98 -18.19
CA THR A 218 -22.09 8.83 -17.99
C THR A 218 -22.22 7.94 -19.22
N ALA A 219 -21.95 8.48 -20.41
CA ALA A 219 -22.16 7.81 -21.69
C ALA A 219 -20.87 7.32 -22.38
N ALA A 220 -19.72 7.88 -22.01
CA ALA A 220 -18.49 7.60 -22.71
C ALA A 220 -17.56 6.66 -21.94
N ALA A 221 -17.02 5.69 -22.63
CA ALA A 221 -15.72 5.13 -22.32
C ALA A 221 -14.66 6.24 -22.44
N VAL A 222 -14.46 7.00 -21.38
CA VAL A 222 -13.34 7.90 -21.27
C VAL A 222 -12.11 7.03 -21.08
N ASP A 223 -11.19 7.11 -22.03
CA ASP A 223 -9.83 6.57 -22.01
C ASP A 223 -9.58 5.37 -21.06
N ASP A 224 -9.41 4.22 -21.64
CA ASP A 224 -9.11 2.93 -20.98
C ASP A 224 -7.69 2.84 -20.38
N ARG A 225 -6.94 3.95 -20.30
CA ARG A 225 -5.59 4.02 -19.74
C ARG A 225 -5.55 4.10 -18.24
#